data_a84be9e793f55e18270e21fa2625afc6
#
_entry.id   a84be9e793f55e18270e21fa2625afc6
#
_cell.length_a   1.000
_cell.length_b   1.000
_cell.length_c   1.000
_cell.angle_alpha   90.00
_cell.angle_beta   90.00
_cell.angle_gamma   90.00
#
_symmetry.space_group_name_H-M   'P 1'
#
loop_
_entity.id
_entity.type
_entity.pdbx_description
1 polymer ?
#
loop_
_entity_poly.entity_id
_entity_poly.type
_entity_poly.pdbx_seq_one_letter_code
_entity_poly.pdbx_strand_id
1 'polypeptide(L)'
;RDVLGSRGLGDVYKRQRLLAEKGYDLLLVSNEELRIAEVARELRRQFGVRADGLCRDLSLADAADSLFEYTRQQGFEVEVLVNNAGVFFFDDLTETDSRRIERMIGLHVQTVTMLCRYFGAAMKARGKGYILNMSSMSAGMPFPGISVYAATKSYLKQFSKAIHNELYDYGVRVTAVCPGAVATDLYNLSGHYQRLGLRLGILMRPERLARKGLRALFAGRRCVTPGAVNHLFMPLAALVPSRLIRLIKRRAKFYRYGR
;
A
#
# COMPACT_ATOMS: atom_id res chain seq x y z
N ARG A 1 -11.55 -14.20 1.18
CA ARG A 1 -11.25 -13.48 2.44
C ARG A 1 -10.00 -12.63 2.27
N ASP A 2 -10.01 -11.43 2.82
CA ASP A 2 -8.92 -10.47 2.68
C ASP A 2 -8.18 -10.28 4.00
N VAL A 3 -6.85 -10.01 3.89
CA VAL A 3 -6.04 -9.52 5.00
C VAL A 3 -5.56 -8.12 4.68
N LEU A 4 -5.95 -7.14 5.47
CA LEU A 4 -5.65 -5.73 5.22
C LEU A 4 -4.89 -5.10 6.39
N GLY A 5 -3.83 -4.34 6.09
CA GLY A 5 -3.09 -3.58 7.08
C GLY A 5 -3.23 -2.06 6.85
N SER A 6 -3.30 -1.26 7.90
CA SER A 6 -3.65 0.16 7.83
C SER A 6 -2.58 1.16 8.28
N ARG A 7 -2.40 2.19 7.48
CA ARG A 7 -2.34 3.63 7.77
C ARG A 7 -2.67 4.37 6.48
N GLY A 8 -3.55 5.36 6.53
CA GLY A 8 -4.10 6.02 5.34
C GLY A 8 -5.54 5.62 5.08
N LEU A 9 -6.41 5.93 6.03
CA LEU A 9 -7.74 5.37 6.17
C LEU A 9 -8.73 5.63 5.04
N GLY A 10 -8.49 6.61 4.20
CA GLY A 10 -9.44 6.92 3.15
C GLY A 10 -9.53 5.83 2.09
N ASP A 11 -8.41 5.35 1.58
CA ASP A 11 -8.39 4.36 0.50
C ASP A 11 -8.48 2.92 0.99
N VAL A 12 -7.98 2.64 2.21
CA VAL A 12 -8.10 1.33 2.88
C VAL A 12 -9.57 1.02 3.10
N TYR A 13 -10.30 1.88 3.83
CA TYR A 13 -11.73 1.70 4.12
C TYR A 13 -12.56 1.56 2.84
N LYS A 14 -12.28 2.37 1.82
CA LYS A 14 -12.98 2.28 0.53
C LYS A 14 -12.75 0.94 -0.18
N ARG A 15 -11.56 0.36 -0.05
CA ARG A 15 -11.24 -0.95 -0.64
C ARG A 15 -11.91 -2.08 0.13
N GLN A 16 -11.94 -1.99 1.46
CA GLN A 16 -12.65 -2.90 2.33
C GLN A 16 -14.14 -2.95 1.96
N ARG A 17 -14.78 -1.79 1.83
CA ARG A 17 -16.18 -1.71 1.39
C ARG A 17 -16.42 -2.36 0.03
N LEU A 18 -15.57 -2.07 -0.96
CA LEU A 18 -15.72 -2.65 -2.30
C LEU A 18 -15.58 -4.17 -2.33
N LEU A 19 -14.82 -4.75 -1.40
CA LEU A 19 -14.69 -6.20 -1.26
C LEU A 19 -15.88 -6.78 -0.50
N ALA A 20 -16.34 -6.11 0.56
CA ALA A 20 -17.58 -6.47 1.26
C ALA A 20 -18.81 -6.41 0.33
N GLU A 21 -18.93 -5.37 -0.52
CA GLU A 21 -19.96 -5.25 -1.56
C GLU A 21 -19.96 -6.44 -2.55
N LYS A 22 -18.82 -7.11 -2.71
CA LYS A 22 -18.66 -8.31 -3.54
C LYS A 22 -18.88 -9.62 -2.78
N GLY A 23 -19.29 -9.56 -1.52
CA GLY A 23 -19.55 -10.72 -0.68
C GLY A 23 -18.29 -11.38 -0.08
N TYR A 24 -17.12 -10.72 -0.14
CA TYR A 24 -15.95 -11.22 0.56
C TYR A 24 -16.07 -11.03 2.08
N ASP A 25 -15.74 -12.06 2.82
CA ASP A 25 -15.43 -11.96 4.24
C ASP A 25 -14.08 -11.26 4.43
N LEU A 26 -13.91 -10.51 5.51
CA LEU A 26 -12.75 -9.65 5.71
C LEU A 26 -12.03 -9.97 7.01
N LEU A 27 -10.71 -10.15 6.94
CA LEU A 27 -9.83 -10.07 8.09
C LEU A 27 -9.03 -8.77 8.00
N LEU A 28 -9.31 -7.84 8.90
CA LEU A 28 -8.69 -6.52 8.96
C LEU A 28 -7.53 -6.56 9.95
N VAL A 29 -6.33 -6.14 9.52
CA VAL A 29 -5.14 -6.13 10.37
C VAL A 29 -4.60 -4.70 10.51
N SER A 30 -4.45 -4.23 11.74
CA SER A 30 -3.95 -2.89 12.08
C SER A 30 -3.35 -2.89 13.46
N ASN A 31 -2.51 -1.90 13.75
CA ASN A 31 -2.04 -1.61 15.11
C ASN A 31 -2.94 -0.62 15.87
N GLU A 32 -4.10 -0.26 15.32
CA GLU A 32 -5.09 0.65 15.92
C GLU A 32 -6.33 -0.15 16.35
N GLU A 33 -6.29 -0.76 17.55
CA GLU A 33 -7.26 -1.73 18.02
C GLU A 33 -8.72 -1.22 18.00
N LEU A 34 -8.97 -0.07 18.63
CA LEU A 34 -10.32 0.49 18.71
C LEU A 34 -10.92 0.77 17.33
N ARG A 35 -10.10 1.31 16.45
CA ARG A 35 -10.53 1.69 15.12
C ARG A 35 -10.81 0.49 14.22
N ILE A 36 -9.97 -0.54 14.29
CA ILE A 36 -10.19 -1.73 13.46
C ILE A 36 -11.43 -2.49 13.91
N ALA A 37 -11.73 -2.50 15.22
CA ALA A 37 -12.94 -3.09 15.77
C ALA A 37 -14.20 -2.32 15.32
N GLU A 38 -14.13 -0.99 15.25
CA GLU A 38 -15.22 -0.14 14.76
C GLU A 38 -15.51 -0.39 13.28
N VAL A 39 -14.47 -0.38 12.44
CA VAL A 39 -14.57 -0.65 11.00
C VAL A 39 -15.14 -2.06 10.75
N ALA A 40 -14.68 -3.06 11.48
CA ALA A 40 -15.20 -4.43 11.35
C ALA A 40 -16.69 -4.51 11.68
N ARG A 41 -17.13 -3.84 12.76
CA ARG A 41 -18.56 -3.76 13.12
C ARG A 41 -19.41 -3.07 12.05
N GLU A 42 -18.90 -1.95 11.50
CA GLU A 42 -19.60 -1.22 10.44
C GLU A 42 -19.78 -2.08 9.19
N LEU A 43 -18.72 -2.77 8.74
CA LEU A 43 -18.75 -3.63 7.56
C LEU A 43 -19.73 -4.80 7.74
N ARG A 44 -19.72 -5.47 8.90
CA ARG A 44 -20.72 -6.51 9.22
C ARG A 44 -22.13 -5.98 9.12
N ARG A 45 -22.40 -4.82 9.75
CA ARG A 45 -23.74 -4.22 9.76
C ARG A 45 -24.22 -3.82 8.38
N GLN A 46 -23.31 -3.24 7.57
CA GLN A 46 -23.68 -2.65 6.27
C GLN A 46 -23.81 -3.70 5.15
N PHE A 47 -22.98 -4.75 5.17
CA PHE A 47 -22.87 -5.68 4.05
C PHE A 47 -23.24 -7.13 4.39
N GLY A 48 -23.48 -7.47 5.65
CA GLY A 48 -23.83 -8.82 6.06
C GLY A 48 -22.72 -9.85 5.93
N VAL A 49 -21.48 -9.41 5.69
CA VAL A 49 -20.31 -10.28 5.58
C VAL A 49 -19.66 -10.52 6.94
N ARG A 50 -18.89 -11.59 7.10
CA ARG A 50 -17.99 -11.72 8.24
C ARG A 50 -16.86 -10.71 8.11
N ALA A 51 -16.60 -9.94 9.15
CA ALA A 51 -15.50 -9.00 9.21
C ALA A 51 -14.88 -9.03 10.61
N ASP A 52 -13.63 -9.47 10.71
CA ASP A 52 -12.91 -9.61 11.96
C ASP A 52 -11.73 -8.61 11.99
N GLY A 53 -11.51 -7.98 13.14
CA GLY A 53 -10.36 -7.10 13.41
C GLY A 53 -9.27 -7.85 14.18
N LEU A 54 -8.02 -7.77 13.72
CA LEU A 54 -6.85 -8.29 14.41
C LEU A 54 -5.87 -7.14 14.69
N CYS A 55 -5.68 -6.79 15.95
CA CYS A 55 -4.67 -5.81 16.36
C CYS A 55 -3.28 -6.43 16.28
N ARG A 56 -2.43 -5.89 15.36
CA ARG A 56 -1.05 -6.36 15.18
C ARG A 56 -0.18 -5.29 14.53
N ASP A 57 1.04 -5.11 15.05
CA ASP A 57 2.04 -4.27 14.39
C ASP A 57 2.79 -5.08 13.33
N LEU A 58 2.48 -4.77 12.07
CA LEU A 58 3.08 -5.44 10.92
C LEU A 58 4.53 -5.01 10.63
N SER A 59 5.13 -4.14 11.43
CA SER A 59 6.55 -3.77 11.33
C SER A 59 7.48 -4.69 12.11
N LEU A 60 6.93 -5.57 12.95
CA LEU A 60 7.70 -6.52 13.74
C LEU A 60 8.22 -7.68 12.87
N ALA A 61 9.36 -8.24 13.23
CA ALA A 61 10.05 -9.25 12.43
C ALA A 61 9.24 -10.55 12.25
N ASP A 62 8.47 -10.94 13.26
CA ASP A 62 7.62 -12.14 13.29
C ASP A 62 6.18 -11.89 12.80
N ALA A 63 5.86 -10.68 12.39
CA ALA A 63 4.49 -10.28 12.08
C ALA A 63 3.84 -11.11 10.98
N ALA A 64 4.60 -11.46 9.93
CA ALA A 64 4.10 -12.24 8.83
C ALA A 64 3.83 -13.71 9.23
N ASP A 65 4.77 -14.31 9.97
CA ASP A 65 4.65 -15.69 10.45
C ASP A 65 3.45 -15.84 11.37
N SER A 66 3.36 -14.98 12.36
CA SER A 66 2.29 -14.99 13.35
C SER A 66 0.91 -14.66 12.74
N LEU A 67 0.84 -13.82 11.70
CA LEU A 67 -0.41 -13.55 10.98
C LEU A 67 -0.83 -14.76 10.13
N PHE A 68 0.10 -15.39 9.43
CA PHE A 68 -0.18 -16.58 8.64
C PHE A 68 -0.65 -17.74 9.53
N GLU A 69 0.03 -17.98 10.66
CA GLU A 69 -0.37 -19.02 11.61
C GLU A 69 -1.75 -18.73 12.22
N TYR A 70 -2.04 -17.48 12.60
CA TYR A 70 -3.37 -17.08 13.04
C TYR A 70 -4.45 -17.43 12.01
N THR A 71 -4.23 -17.12 10.72
CA THR A 71 -5.20 -17.44 9.68
C THR A 71 -5.43 -18.95 9.54
N ARG A 72 -4.38 -19.77 9.70
CA ARG A 72 -4.48 -21.24 9.70
C ARG A 72 -5.31 -21.75 10.87
N GLN A 73 -5.00 -21.29 12.09
CA GLN A 73 -5.70 -21.71 13.32
C GLN A 73 -7.18 -21.35 13.29
N GLN A 74 -7.52 -20.19 12.70
CA GLN A 74 -8.90 -19.73 12.55
C GLN A 74 -9.63 -20.32 11.33
N GLY A 75 -8.98 -21.19 10.56
CA GLY A 75 -9.55 -21.79 9.36
C GLY A 75 -9.86 -20.78 8.24
N PHE A 76 -9.14 -19.65 8.19
CA PHE A 76 -9.34 -18.68 7.10
C PHE A 76 -8.68 -19.18 5.81
N GLU A 77 -9.45 -19.23 4.74
CA GLU A 77 -8.94 -19.42 3.40
C GLU A 77 -8.84 -18.07 2.69
N VAL A 78 -7.64 -17.51 2.69
CA VAL A 78 -7.38 -16.18 2.11
C VAL A 78 -7.31 -16.28 0.59
N GLU A 79 -8.34 -15.79 -0.09
CA GLU A 79 -8.38 -15.70 -1.57
C GLU A 79 -7.73 -14.40 -2.07
N VAL A 80 -7.87 -13.29 -1.33
CA VAL A 80 -7.33 -11.98 -1.70
C VAL A 80 -6.44 -11.44 -0.58
N LEU A 81 -5.15 -11.28 -0.84
CA LEU A 81 -4.20 -10.62 0.05
C LEU A 81 -4.01 -9.17 -0.41
N VAL A 82 -4.23 -8.21 0.50
CA VAL A 82 -3.98 -6.79 0.21
C VAL A 82 -2.93 -6.23 1.15
N ASN A 83 -1.71 -6.09 0.68
CA ASN A 83 -0.59 -5.45 1.38
C ASN A 83 -0.66 -3.93 1.20
N ASN A 84 -1.40 -3.28 2.08
CA ASN A 84 -1.65 -1.84 2.04
C ASN A 84 -0.95 -1.06 3.15
N ALA A 85 -0.63 -1.70 4.29
CA ALA A 85 0.04 -1.04 5.40
C ALA A 85 1.30 -0.32 4.94
N GLY A 86 1.51 0.88 5.45
CA GLY A 86 2.68 1.65 5.11
C GLY A 86 2.86 2.87 5.99
N VAL A 87 4.11 3.31 6.13
CA VAL A 87 4.49 4.52 6.83
C VAL A 87 5.20 5.45 5.85
N PHE A 88 5.11 6.72 6.10
CA PHE A 88 5.79 7.75 5.33
C PHE A 88 6.43 8.76 6.28
N PHE A 89 7.63 9.18 5.96
CA PHE A 89 8.28 10.35 6.55
C PHE A 89 9.08 11.07 5.46
N PHE A 90 9.29 12.34 5.71
CA PHE A 90 10.09 13.20 4.85
C PHE A 90 11.25 13.73 5.70
N ASP A 91 12.46 13.17 5.46
CA ASP A 91 13.64 13.52 6.23
C ASP A 91 14.93 13.15 5.46
N ASP A 92 16.05 13.83 5.73
CA ASP A 92 17.34 13.43 5.20
C ASP A 92 17.79 12.12 5.87
N LEU A 93 18.35 11.20 5.08
CA LEU A 93 18.74 9.87 5.56
C LEU A 93 19.65 9.91 6.80
N THR A 94 20.63 10.83 6.81
CA THR A 94 21.61 10.96 7.90
C THR A 94 21.04 11.56 9.18
N GLU A 95 19.89 12.21 9.11
CA GLU A 95 19.18 12.84 10.23
C GLU A 95 18.02 11.96 10.74
N THR A 96 17.66 10.93 9.98
CA THR A 96 16.53 10.06 10.32
C THR A 96 16.91 9.07 11.42
N ASP A 97 16.07 8.96 12.45
CA ASP A 97 16.20 7.92 13.49
C ASP A 97 16.24 6.51 12.87
N SER A 98 17.23 5.70 13.23
CA SER A 98 17.43 4.34 12.70
C SER A 98 16.21 3.45 12.89
N ARG A 99 15.51 3.55 14.02
CA ARG A 99 14.29 2.78 14.31
C ARG A 99 13.16 3.10 13.33
N ARG A 100 13.07 4.35 12.87
CA ARG A 100 12.09 4.72 11.83
C ARG A 100 12.42 4.09 10.48
N ILE A 101 13.73 4.01 10.16
CA ILE A 101 14.20 3.35 8.93
C ILE A 101 13.92 1.85 9.01
N GLU A 102 14.32 1.19 10.10
CA GLU A 102 14.09 -0.24 10.34
C GLU A 102 12.61 -0.59 10.26
N ARG A 103 11.76 0.20 10.93
CA ARG A 103 10.31 0.02 10.91
C ARG A 103 9.73 0.15 9.50
N MET A 104 10.21 1.10 8.69
CA MET A 104 9.76 1.25 7.31
C MET A 104 10.18 0.06 6.44
N ILE A 105 11.42 -0.40 6.58
CA ILE A 105 11.94 -1.56 5.84
C ILE A 105 11.22 -2.84 6.27
N GLY A 106 11.06 -3.06 7.56
CA GLY A 106 10.30 -4.19 8.11
C GLY A 106 8.90 -4.25 7.52
N LEU A 107 8.15 -3.14 7.63
CA LEU A 107 6.76 -3.08 7.18
C LEU A 107 6.61 -3.18 5.66
N HIS A 108 7.43 -2.44 4.87
CA HIS A 108 7.25 -2.37 3.43
C HIS A 108 7.93 -3.49 2.66
N VAL A 109 9.03 -4.04 3.18
CA VAL A 109 9.85 -5.03 2.47
C VAL A 109 9.68 -6.40 3.09
N GLN A 110 10.14 -6.59 4.34
CA GLN A 110 10.19 -7.90 4.97
C GLN A 110 8.81 -8.53 5.10
N THR A 111 7.88 -7.84 5.77
CA THR A 111 6.54 -8.37 6.03
C THR A 111 5.78 -8.64 4.74
N VAL A 112 5.80 -7.71 3.77
CA VAL A 112 5.12 -7.92 2.48
C VAL A 112 5.71 -9.12 1.73
N THR A 113 7.03 -9.28 1.73
CA THR A 113 7.69 -10.42 1.08
C THR A 113 7.27 -11.75 1.69
N MET A 114 7.28 -11.83 3.02
CA MET A 114 6.91 -13.04 3.74
C MET A 114 5.42 -13.37 3.60
N LEU A 115 4.53 -12.37 3.68
CA LEU A 115 3.10 -12.59 3.43
C LEU A 115 2.84 -13.06 2.00
N CYS A 116 3.50 -12.47 1.00
CA CYS A 116 3.40 -12.93 -0.39
C CYS A 116 3.91 -14.37 -0.55
N ARG A 117 4.99 -14.75 0.16
CA ARG A 117 5.53 -16.12 0.16
C ARG A 117 4.52 -17.10 0.73
N TYR A 118 3.97 -16.84 1.92
CA TYR A 118 3.09 -17.79 2.61
C TYR A 118 1.74 -17.91 1.93
N PHE A 119 1.04 -16.79 1.72
CA PHE A 119 -0.26 -16.81 1.06
C PHE A 119 -0.15 -17.15 -0.42
N GLY A 120 0.93 -16.72 -1.10
CA GLY A 120 1.19 -17.11 -2.48
C GLY A 120 1.37 -18.62 -2.66
N ALA A 121 2.07 -19.28 -1.74
CA ALA A 121 2.21 -20.73 -1.73
C ALA A 121 0.86 -21.44 -1.51
N ALA A 122 0.06 -20.98 -0.55
CA ALA A 122 -1.27 -21.51 -0.32
C ALA A 122 -2.23 -21.29 -1.51
N MET A 123 -2.19 -20.10 -2.12
CA MET A 123 -2.96 -19.79 -3.33
C MET A 123 -2.52 -20.65 -4.53
N LYS A 124 -1.20 -20.82 -4.71
CA LYS A 124 -0.64 -21.70 -5.75
C LYS A 124 -1.13 -23.13 -5.61
N ALA A 125 -1.14 -23.67 -4.39
CA ALA A 125 -1.63 -25.03 -4.12
C ALA A 125 -3.13 -25.19 -4.46
N ARG A 126 -3.93 -24.12 -4.33
CA ARG A 126 -5.37 -24.12 -4.70
C ARG A 126 -5.63 -23.81 -6.18
N GLY A 127 -4.62 -23.37 -6.93
CA GLY A 127 -4.79 -22.95 -8.32
C GLY A 127 -5.53 -21.61 -8.48
N LYS A 128 -5.70 -20.82 -7.41
CA LYS A 128 -6.47 -19.56 -7.43
C LYS A 128 -6.03 -18.62 -6.31
N GLY A 129 -5.86 -17.33 -6.64
CA GLY A 129 -5.61 -16.30 -5.65
C GLY A 129 -5.28 -14.94 -6.25
N TYR A 130 -5.33 -13.91 -5.39
CA TYR A 130 -5.08 -12.53 -5.77
C TYR A 130 -4.22 -11.83 -4.73
N ILE A 131 -3.14 -11.17 -5.16
CA ILE A 131 -2.24 -10.40 -4.29
C ILE A 131 -2.13 -8.97 -4.81
N LEU A 132 -2.48 -8.00 -3.98
CA LEU A 132 -2.34 -6.58 -4.28
C LEU A 132 -1.30 -5.95 -3.37
N ASN A 133 -0.22 -5.41 -3.95
CA ASN A 133 0.82 -4.70 -3.21
C ASN A 133 0.78 -3.19 -3.50
N MET A 134 0.69 -2.39 -2.43
CA MET A 134 0.68 -0.92 -2.55
C MET A 134 2.09 -0.37 -2.66
N SER A 135 2.51 -0.11 -3.89
CA SER A 135 3.70 0.67 -4.21
C SER A 135 3.38 2.18 -4.21
N SER A 136 4.07 2.95 -4.99
CA SER A 136 3.89 4.40 -5.17
C SER A 136 4.48 4.85 -6.51
N MET A 137 4.07 6.01 -7.00
CA MET A 137 4.77 6.69 -8.09
C MET A 137 6.22 7.06 -7.71
N SER A 138 6.50 7.26 -6.41
CA SER A 138 7.86 7.52 -5.90
C SER A 138 8.83 6.38 -6.18
N ALA A 139 8.37 5.19 -6.55
CA ALA A 139 9.19 4.07 -6.98
C ALA A 139 10.09 4.37 -8.20
N GLY A 140 9.83 5.45 -8.93
CA GLY A 140 10.68 5.92 -10.04
C GLY A 140 11.29 7.30 -9.79
N MET A 141 11.27 7.80 -8.54
CA MET A 141 11.63 9.19 -8.22
C MET A 141 12.71 9.26 -7.13
N PRO A 142 13.99 9.38 -7.49
CA PRO A 142 15.09 9.45 -6.51
C PRO A 142 15.19 10.87 -5.91
N PHE A 143 14.17 11.31 -5.16
CA PHE A 143 14.16 12.63 -4.53
C PHE A 143 14.76 12.60 -3.13
N PRO A 144 15.51 13.66 -2.72
CA PRO A 144 15.95 13.85 -1.35
C PRO A 144 14.78 13.89 -0.38
N GLY A 145 15.01 13.46 0.85
CA GLY A 145 13.98 13.43 1.91
C GLY A 145 13.05 12.23 1.87
N ILE A 146 12.99 11.47 0.78
CA ILE A 146 12.17 10.26 0.65
C ILE A 146 12.98 9.04 0.16
N SER A 147 14.29 9.05 0.36
CA SER A 147 15.19 8.02 -0.18
C SER A 147 14.79 6.60 0.21
N VAL A 148 14.60 6.35 1.51
CA VAL A 148 14.20 5.02 2.02
C VAL A 148 12.81 4.65 1.54
N TYR A 149 11.86 5.60 1.62
CA TYR A 149 10.49 5.35 1.16
C TYR A 149 10.46 5.00 -0.34
N ALA A 150 11.11 5.81 -1.19
CA ALA A 150 11.18 5.56 -2.62
C ALA A 150 11.83 4.21 -2.94
N ALA A 151 12.91 3.85 -2.24
CA ALA A 151 13.59 2.57 -2.38
C ALA A 151 12.68 1.40 -2.03
N THR A 152 11.97 1.46 -0.88
CA THR A 152 11.03 0.40 -0.48
C THR A 152 9.86 0.26 -1.48
N LYS A 153 9.35 1.37 -2.03
CA LYS A 153 8.28 1.34 -3.02
C LYS A 153 8.77 0.86 -4.40
N SER A 154 10.04 1.11 -4.75
CA SER A 154 10.70 0.52 -5.92
C SER A 154 10.82 -1.00 -5.77
N TYR A 155 11.28 -1.45 -4.60
CA TYR A 155 11.30 -2.88 -4.28
C TYR A 155 9.93 -3.52 -4.51
N LEU A 156 8.88 -3.00 -3.88
CA LEU A 156 7.51 -3.53 -4.01
C LEU A 156 7.02 -3.59 -5.45
N LYS A 157 7.32 -2.57 -6.24
CA LYS A 157 6.93 -2.52 -7.66
C LYS A 157 7.60 -3.64 -8.47
N GLN A 158 8.92 -3.81 -8.31
CA GLN A 158 9.66 -4.81 -9.07
C GLN A 158 9.39 -6.23 -8.55
N PHE A 159 9.39 -6.41 -7.23
CA PHE A 159 9.03 -7.67 -6.60
C PHE A 159 7.65 -8.17 -7.06
N SER A 160 6.63 -7.31 -7.00
CA SER A 160 5.27 -7.69 -7.45
C SER A 160 5.21 -8.10 -8.91
N LYS A 161 5.98 -7.44 -9.79
CA LYS A 161 6.06 -7.81 -11.21
C LYS A 161 6.75 -9.15 -11.43
N ALA A 162 7.78 -9.46 -10.64
CA ALA A 162 8.50 -10.72 -10.70
C ALA A 162 7.60 -11.88 -10.27
N ILE A 163 7.05 -11.79 -9.05
CA ILE A 163 6.17 -12.85 -8.53
C ILE A 163 4.84 -12.97 -9.29
N HIS A 164 4.39 -11.93 -10.01
CA HIS A 164 3.28 -12.05 -10.95
C HIS A 164 3.60 -13.10 -12.02
N ASN A 165 4.79 -13.04 -12.63
CA ASN A 165 5.19 -14.00 -13.65
C ASN A 165 5.40 -15.40 -13.07
N GLU A 166 5.98 -15.50 -11.85
CA GLU A 166 6.21 -16.77 -11.17
C GLU A 166 4.90 -17.51 -10.82
N LEU A 167 3.83 -16.79 -10.51
CA LEU A 167 2.59 -17.35 -10.00
C LEU A 167 1.46 -17.39 -11.04
N TYR A 168 1.65 -16.76 -12.20
CA TYR A 168 0.60 -16.58 -13.21
C TYR A 168 0.01 -17.89 -13.71
N ASP A 169 0.86 -18.86 -14.05
CA ASP A 169 0.45 -20.17 -14.60
C ASP A 169 -0.23 -21.07 -13.55
N TYR A 170 -0.09 -20.69 -12.26
CA TYR A 170 -0.75 -21.35 -11.15
C TYR A 170 -2.09 -20.69 -10.75
N GLY A 171 -2.66 -19.85 -11.62
CA GLY A 171 -3.94 -19.20 -11.35
C GLY A 171 -3.88 -18.04 -10.34
N VAL A 172 -2.70 -17.62 -9.88
CA VAL A 172 -2.55 -16.51 -8.93
C VAL A 172 -2.21 -15.21 -9.67
N ARG A 173 -2.96 -14.15 -9.37
CA ARG A 173 -2.77 -12.83 -9.97
C ARG A 173 -2.14 -11.86 -8.96
N VAL A 174 -1.01 -11.28 -9.30
CA VAL A 174 -0.32 -10.30 -8.45
C VAL A 174 -0.30 -8.94 -9.13
N THR A 175 -0.68 -7.90 -8.41
CA THR A 175 -0.75 -6.53 -8.96
C THR A 175 -0.01 -5.54 -8.06
N ALA A 176 0.97 -4.82 -8.63
CA ALA A 176 1.51 -3.62 -8.02
C ALA A 176 0.60 -2.42 -8.34
N VAL A 177 0.13 -1.72 -7.31
CA VAL A 177 -0.58 -0.45 -7.49
C VAL A 177 0.38 0.69 -7.15
N CYS A 178 0.63 1.58 -8.12
CA CYS A 178 1.58 2.69 -8.01
C CYS A 178 0.82 4.03 -8.07
N PRO A 179 0.09 4.44 -7.01
CA PRO A 179 -0.63 5.69 -7.01
C PRO A 179 0.32 6.89 -7.01
N GLY A 180 -0.17 8.00 -7.57
CA GLY A 180 0.36 9.33 -7.28
C GLY A 180 -0.09 9.80 -5.90
N ALA A 181 -0.08 11.10 -5.69
CA ALA A 181 -0.59 11.67 -4.46
C ALA A 181 -2.10 11.41 -4.32
N VAL A 182 -2.51 10.94 -3.16
CA VAL A 182 -3.90 10.61 -2.81
C VAL A 182 -4.36 11.57 -1.70
N ALA A 183 -5.59 12.01 -1.77
CA ALA A 183 -6.19 12.87 -0.74
C ALA A 183 -6.47 12.04 0.53
N THR A 184 -5.42 11.78 1.29
CA THR A 184 -5.43 11.07 2.59
C THR A 184 -4.59 11.83 3.60
N ASP A 185 -4.71 11.49 4.87
CA ASP A 185 -3.94 12.10 5.95
C ASP A 185 -2.44 11.74 5.94
N LEU A 186 -2.01 10.89 5.00
CA LEU A 186 -0.61 10.42 4.89
C LEU A 186 0.39 11.58 4.72
N TYR A 187 -0.03 12.68 4.10
CA TYR A 187 0.83 13.83 3.79
C TYR A 187 0.54 15.07 4.66
N ASN A 188 -0.36 14.99 5.64
CA ASN A 188 -0.78 16.11 6.51
C ASN A 188 -1.13 17.41 5.73
N LEU A 189 -1.71 17.28 4.54
CA LEU A 189 -2.12 18.43 3.75
C LEU A 189 -3.40 19.07 4.33
N SER A 190 -3.43 20.40 4.45
CA SER A 190 -4.64 21.09 4.86
C SER A 190 -5.79 20.88 3.86
N GLY A 191 -7.04 20.92 4.33
CA GLY A 191 -8.22 20.68 3.50
C GLY A 191 -8.34 21.62 2.29
N HIS A 192 -7.75 22.82 2.36
CA HIS A 192 -7.69 23.76 1.24
C HIS A 192 -6.81 23.22 0.10
N TYR A 193 -5.57 22.80 0.43
CA TYR A 193 -4.63 22.23 -0.55
C TYR A 193 -5.11 20.88 -1.10
N GLN A 194 -5.80 20.07 -0.29
CA GLN A 194 -6.43 18.84 -0.76
C GLN A 194 -7.49 19.12 -1.82
N ARG A 195 -8.40 20.09 -1.58
CA ARG A 195 -9.45 20.48 -2.57
C ARG A 195 -8.84 21.01 -3.86
N LEU A 196 -7.84 21.86 -3.77
CA LEU A 196 -7.14 22.41 -4.94
C LEU A 196 -6.44 21.29 -5.73
N GLY A 197 -5.71 20.41 -5.06
CA GLY A 197 -5.03 19.28 -5.69
C GLY A 197 -5.99 18.30 -6.38
N LEU A 198 -7.18 18.07 -5.79
CA LEU A 198 -8.25 17.28 -6.41
C LEU A 198 -8.81 17.94 -7.68
N ARG A 199 -9.03 19.27 -7.66
CA ARG A 199 -9.52 20.04 -8.83
C ARG A 199 -8.51 20.03 -9.98
N LEU A 200 -7.23 20.15 -9.66
CA LEU A 200 -6.13 20.12 -10.65
C LEU A 200 -5.79 18.69 -11.14
N GLY A 201 -6.42 17.65 -10.58
CA GLY A 201 -6.12 16.26 -10.93
C GLY A 201 -4.77 15.74 -10.43
N ILE A 202 -4.08 16.52 -9.60
CA ILE A 202 -2.81 16.17 -8.94
C ILE A 202 -3.06 15.13 -7.84
N LEU A 203 -4.13 15.34 -7.06
CA LEU A 203 -4.57 14.39 -6.04
C LEU A 203 -5.68 13.49 -6.59
N MET A 204 -5.66 12.23 -6.19
CA MET A 204 -6.71 11.26 -6.52
C MET A 204 -7.63 11.03 -5.33
N ARG A 205 -8.94 10.87 -5.60
CA ARG A 205 -9.89 10.44 -4.57
C ARG A 205 -9.63 8.99 -4.15
N PRO A 206 -9.64 8.68 -2.85
CA PRO A 206 -9.43 7.33 -2.33
C PRO A 206 -10.32 6.26 -2.99
N GLU A 207 -11.61 6.55 -3.20
CA GLU A 207 -12.55 5.63 -3.84
C GLU A 207 -12.13 5.26 -5.28
N ARG A 208 -11.64 6.23 -6.03
CA ARG A 208 -11.17 6.01 -7.40
C ARG A 208 -9.92 5.14 -7.43
N LEU A 209 -9.00 5.35 -6.47
CA LEU A 209 -7.81 4.52 -6.30
C LEU A 209 -8.20 3.07 -5.96
N ALA A 210 -9.04 2.87 -4.94
CA ALA A 210 -9.48 1.55 -4.50
C ALA A 210 -10.15 0.78 -5.66
N ARG A 211 -11.09 1.41 -6.37
CA ARG A 211 -11.80 0.80 -7.51
C ARG A 211 -10.87 0.44 -8.67
N LYS A 212 -9.92 1.34 -9.02
CA LYS A 212 -8.95 1.07 -10.11
C LYS A 212 -7.97 -0.03 -9.72
N GLY A 213 -7.50 -0.05 -8.46
CA GLY A 213 -6.59 -1.08 -7.94
C GLY A 213 -7.24 -2.47 -7.98
N LEU A 214 -8.45 -2.62 -7.43
CA LEU A 214 -9.17 -3.91 -7.46
C LEU A 214 -9.55 -4.34 -8.86
N ARG A 215 -9.99 -3.42 -9.73
CA ARG A 215 -10.26 -3.76 -11.14
C ARG A 215 -9.01 -4.28 -11.85
N ALA A 216 -7.85 -3.67 -11.60
CA ALA A 216 -6.58 -4.13 -12.18
C ALA A 216 -6.18 -5.51 -11.64
N LEU A 217 -6.37 -5.77 -10.35
CA LEU A 217 -6.10 -7.04 -9.70
C LEU A 217 -6.94 -8.16 -10.32
N PHE A 218 -8.26 -8.01 -10.33
CA PHE A 218 -9.17 -9.03 -10.87
C PHE A 218 -9.04 -9.20 -12.39
N ALA A 219 -8.55 -8.18 -13.11
CA ALA A 219 -8.20 -8.29 -14.52
C ALA A 219 -6.81 -8.88 -14.78
N GLY A 220 -6.09 -9.33 -13.74
CA GLY A 220 -4.76 -9.94 -13.86
C GLY A 220 -3.66 -9.00 -14.35
N ARG A 221 -3.79 -7.69 -14.15
CA ARG A 221 -2.75 -6.72 -14.55
C ARG A 221 -1.60 -6.73 -13.56
N ARG A 222 -0.38 -6.95 -14.03
CA ARG A 222 0.82 -6.99 -13.17
C ARG A 222 1.16 -5.65 -12.49
N CYS A 223 0.75 -4.51 -13.08
CA CYS A 223 1.02 -3.18 -12.53
C CYS A 223 -0.02 -2.18 -13.03
N VAL A 224 -0.42 -1.26 -12.16
CA VAL A 224 -1.28 -0.14 -12.52
C VAL A 224 -0.79 1.15 -11.85
N THR A 225 -0.72 2.23 -12.63
CA THR A 225 -0.46 3.60 -12.15
C THR A 225 -1.74 4.41 -12.34
N PRO A 226 -2.60 4.55 -11.32
CA PRO A 226 -3.84 5.28 -11.46
C PRO A 226 -3.60 6.78 -11.64
N GLY A 227 -4.27 7.40 -12.63
CA GLY A 227 -4.22 8.83 -12.92
C GLY A 227 -3.45 9.17 -14.20
N ALA A 228 -4.11 9.87 -15.14
CA ALA A 228 -3.49 10.26 -16.42
C ALA A 228 -2.28 11.18 -16.21
N VAL A 229 -2.41 12.14 -15.29
CA VAL A 229 -1.31 13.07 -14.92
C VAL A 229 -0.07 12.31 -14.47
N ASN A 230 -0.23 11.21 -13.72
CA ASN A 230 0.90 10.41 -13.24
C ASN A 230 1.66 9.73 -14.37
N HIS A 231 0.98 9.31 -15.43
CA HIS A 231 1.65 8.71 -16.60
C HIS A 231 2.52 9.70 -17.35
N LEU A 232 2.11 10.96 -17.41
CA LEU A 232 2.90 12.03 -18.04
C LEU A 232 4.01 12.52 -17.12
N PHE A 233 3.72 12.68 -15.83
CA PHE A 233 4.66 13.26 -14.86
C PHE A 233 5.82 12.32 -14.51
N MET A 234 5.60 11.01 -14.37
CA MET A 234 6.63 10.06 -13.96
C MET A 234 7.86 10.02 -14.88
N PRO A 235 7.73 9.91 -16.22
CA PRO A 235 8.91 9.94 -17.09
C PRO A 235 9.66 11.27 -17.00
N LEU A 236 8.93 12.40 -16.93
CA LEU A 236 9.53 13.72 -16.79
C LEU A 236 10.27 13.89 -15.45
N ALA A 237 9.69 13.39 -14.35
CA ALA A 237 10.33 13.42 -13.04
C ALA A 237 11.60 12.58 -12.97
N ALA A 238 11.66 11.45 -13.68
CA ALA A 238 12.85 10.60 -13.77
C ALA A 238 13.98 11.25 -14.60
N LEU A 239 13.65 12.16 -15.51
CA LEU A 239 14.60 12.89 -16.34
C LEU A 239 15.16 14.16 -15.68
N VAL A 240 14.67 14.55 -14.50
CA VAL A 240 15.13 15.77 -13.81
C VAL A 240 16.62 15.64 -13.45
N PRO A 241 17.50 16.53 -13.94
CA PRO A 241 18.92 16.43 -13.66
C PRO A 241 19.23 16.59 -12.17
N SER A 242 20.18 15.82 -11.65
CA SER A 242 20.59 15.87 -10.24
C SER A 242 20.99 17.27 -9.76
N ARG A 243 21.53 18.12 -10.67
CA ARG A 243 21.85 19.52 -10.36
C ARG A 243 20.61 20.32 -10.00
N LEU A 244 19.51 20.13 -10.74
CA LEU A 244 18.24 20.81 -10.49
C LEU A 244 17.58 20.29 -9.19
N ILE A 245 17.64 18.99 -8.95
CA ILE A 245 17.14 18.39 -7.68
C ILE A 245 17.87 19.00 -6.48
N ARG A 246 19.20 19.13 -6.54
CA ARG A 246 19.99 19.79 -5.48
C ARG A 246 19.64 21.26 -5.29
N LEU A 247 19.41 21.99 -6.39
CA LEU A 247 18.98 23.39 -6.33
C LEU A 247 17.61 23.54 -5.66
N ILE A 248 16.66 22.69 -6.01
CA ILE A 248 15.34 22.62 -5.39
C ILE A 248 15.49 22.34 -3.88
N LYS A 249 16.29 21.35 -3.49
CA LYS A 249 16.56 21.02 -2.08
C LYS A 249 17.07 22.25 -1.31
N ARG A 250 18.01 23.01 -1.89
CA ARG A 250 18.59 24.20 -1.24
C ARG A 250 17.61 25.35 -1.07
N ARG A 251 16.64 25.51 -1.99
CA ARG A 251 15.72 26.66 -2.04
C ARG A 251 14.35 26.37 -1.45
N ALA A 252 13.88 25.14 -1.47
CA ALA A 252 12.55 24.79 -1.01
C ALA A 252 12.46 24.82 0.52
N LYS A 253 11.56 25.66 1.04
CA LYS A 253 11.36 25.87 2.48
C LYS A 253 11.01 24.57 3.23
N PHE A 254 10.29 23.66 2.60
CA PHE A 254 9.87 22.40 3.23
C PHE A 254 11.03 21.43 3.54
N TYR A 255 12.21 21.60 2.91
CA TYR A 255 13.43 20.92 3.31
C TYR A 255 14.11 21.55 4.55
N ARG A 256 13.63 22.71 5.03
CA ARG A 256 14.23 23.42 6.16
C ARG A 256 13.50 23.17 7.48
N TYR A 257 12.32 22.50 7.48
CA TYR A 257 11.51 22.27 8.66
C TYR A 257 11.89 21.03 9.48
N GLY A 258 13.01 20.39 9.19
CA GLY A 258 13.61 19.30 9.98
C GLY A 258 14.80 19.72 10.83
N ARG A 259 15.06 21.05 10.99
CA ARG A 259 16.12 21.57 11.86
C ARG A 259 15.53 22.36 13.00
#